data_f9a46681d19b2ec002fd9c1d38c6d236
#
_entry.id   f9a46681d19b2ec002fd9c1d38c6d236
#
_cell.length_a   1.000
_cell.length_b   1.000
_cell.length_c   1.000
_cell.angle_alpha   90.00
_cell.angle_beta   90.00
_cell.angle_gamma   90.00
#
_symmetry.space_group_name_H-M   'P 1'
#
loop_
_entity.id
_entity.type
_entity.pdbx_description
1 polymer ?
#
loop_
_entity_poly.entity_id
_entity_poly.type
_entity_poly.pdbx_seq_one_letter_code
_entity_poly.pdbx_strand_id
1 'polypeptide(L)'
;AALQESFMNETSRLELLETLQDKAFFRQILQAASPKVKAFEENELSAFYQRVRDAIRSTGSRQLLFLEHNYFCNMGIPSYFRVPKDSLNQPDQQCVYAPHGYDLVTDTKALDKTNFNRTEVIFEQIFQNGKEKGLPVWIGEWGAFYMGNKYQKAAHHIIGMIEQAKAGQTFWCWWPQIETQDFFPFLSRTYPMAIGGILDSYSNTAQGISCQWRENPSEDKASVWFIPDLKRAQQGQLKIEPASDYQFQSISPESSSGYLIVEPTGKNSLRSLSIQY
;
A
#
# COMPACT_ATOMS: atom_id res chain seq x y z
N ALA A 1 2.79 37.99 -2.85
CA ALA A 1 4.23 38.34 -2.96
C ALA A 1 5.05 37.67 -1.85
N ALA A 2 4.81 37.90 -0.54
CA ALA A 2 5.61 37.34 0.56
C ALA A 2 5.64 35.79 0.61
N LEU A 3 4.53 35.11 0.35
CA LEU A 3 4.46 33.64 0.24
C LEU A 3 5.26 33.12 -0.97
N GLN A 4 5.28 33.85 -2.06
CA GLN A 4 6.01 33.49 -3.27
C GLN A 4 7.53 33.64 -3.10
N GLU A 5 7.97 34.67 -2.37
CA GLU A 5 9.40 34.87 -2.01
C GLU A 5 9.90 33.82 -1.01
N SER A 6 9.09 33.38 -0.04
CA SER A 6 9.47 32.31 0.90
C SER A 6 9.65 30.96 0.21
N PHE A 7 8.94 30.67 -0.87
CA PHE A 7 9.15 29.46 -1.67
C PHE A 7 10.45 29.48 -2.49
N MET A 8 11.07 30.63 -2.66
CA MET A 8 12.30 30.79 -3.46
C MET A 8 13.59 30.68 -2.62
N ASN A 9 13.51 30.81 -1.29
CA ASN A 9 14.65 30.72 -0.38
C ASN A 9 14.73 29.35 0.29
N GLU A 10 15.89 28.68 0.23
CA GLU A 10 16.11 27.33 0.80
C GLU A 10 15.86 27.30 2.31
N THR A 11 16.28 28.31 3.06
CA THR A 11 16.06 28.40 4.50
C THR A 11 14.56 28.45 4.83
N SER A 12 13.81 29.31 4.14
CA SER A 12 12.36 29.44 4.34
C SER A 12 11.58 28.17 3.98
N ARG A 13 12.07 27.40 2.99
CA ARG A 13 11.49 26.09 2.66
C ARG A 13 11.73 25.05 3.77
N LEU A 14 12.91 25.03 4.37
CA LEU A 14 13.20 24.13 5.48
C LEU A 14 12.38 24.49 6.73
N GLU A 15 12.25 25.78 7.05
CA GLU A 15 11.38 26.25 8.15
C GLU A 15 9.91 25.87 7.92
N LEU A 16 9.43 26.00 6.67
CA LEU A 16 8.08 25.55 6.32
C LEU A 16 7.92 24.04 6.48
N LEU A 17 8.89 23.23 6.03
CA LEU A 17 8.88 21.79 6.21
C LEU A 17 8.85 21.37 7.68
N GLU A 18 9.53 22.10 8.56
CA GLU A 18 9.47 21.88 10.00
C GLU A 18 8.10 22.23 10.56
N THR A 19 7.51 23.35 10.14
CA THR A 19 6.14 23.75 10.55
C THR A 19 5.11 22.70 10.10
N LEU A 20 5.29 22.09 8.92
CA LEU A 20 4.43 21.02 8.41
C LEU A 20 4.60 19.66 9.11
N GLN A 21 5.45 19.55 10.14
CA GLN A 21 5.48 18.39 11.04
C GLN A 21 4.32 18.41 12.05
N ASP A 22 3.70 19.57 12.29
CA ASP A 22 2.42 19.62 13.01
C ASP A 22 1.32 19.01 12.12
N LYS A 23 0.83 17.86 12.52
CA LYS A 23 -0.18 17.10 11.75
C LYS A 23 -1.48 17.88 11.54
N ALA A 24 -1.91 18.65 12.54
CA ALA A 24 -3.16 19.41 12.45
C ALA A 24 -3.01 20.57 11.45
N PHE A 25 -1.91 21.28 11.54
CA PHE A 25 -1.60 22.36 10.61
C PHE A 25 -1.41 21.83 9.18
N PHE A 26 -0.69 20.72 9.01
CA PHE A 26 -0.49 20.13 7.69
C PHE A 26 -1.84 19.72 7.05
N ARG A 27 -2.73 19.07 7.81
CA ARG A 27 -4.08 18.75 7.30
C ARG A 27 -4.86 19.99 6.88
N GLN A 28 -4.76 21.12 7.62
CA GLN A 28 -5.41 22.35 7.24
C GLN A 28 -4.89 22.90 5.90
N ILE A 29 -3.57 22.85 5.68
CA ILE A 29 -2.96 23.27 4.41
C ILE A 29 -3.43 22.39 3.25
N LEU A 30 -3.42 21.06 3.42
CA LEU A 30 -3.90 20.11 2.42
C LEU A 30 -5.37 20.35 2.07
N GLN A 31 -6.21 20.58 3.08
CA GLN A 31 -7.63 20.89 2.88
C GLN A 31 -7.82 22.23 2.15
N ALA A 32 -7.05 23.25 2.49
CA ALA A 32 -7.11 24.55 1.82
C ALA A 32 -6.66 24.48 0.35
N ALA A 33 -5.77 23.52 0.01
CA ALA A 33 -5.31 23.30 -1.36
C ALA A 33 -6.29 22.47 -2.21
N SER A 34 -7.28 21.81 -1.58
CA SER A 34 -8.12 20.81 -2.24
C SER A 34 -9.14 21.33 -3.28
N PRO A 35 -9.67 22.57 -3.29
CA PRO A 35 -10.80 22.95 -4.14
C PRO A 35 -10.56 22.75 -5.64
N LYS A 36 -9.35 23.04 -6.15
CA LYS A 36 -9.01 22.84 -7.57
C LYS A 36 -8.88 21.36 -7.92
N VAL A 37 -8.27 20.58 -7.03
CA VAL A 37 -8.15 19.13 -7.19
C VAL A 37 -9.54 18.50 -7.20
N LYS A 38 -10.40 18.91 -6.26
CA LYS A 38 -11.80 18.46 -6.20
C LYS A 38 -12.54 18.72 -7.49
N ALA A 39 -12.49 19.96 -8.00
CA ALA A 39 -13.17 20.33 -9.23
C ALA A 39 -12.71 19.47 -10.43
N PHE A 40 -11.40 19.25 -10.56
CA PHE A 40 -10.85 18.41 -11.63
C PHE A 40 -11.28 16.94 -11.47
N GLU A 41 -11.15 16.37 -10.26
CA GLU A 41 -11.44 14.95 -10.04
C GLU A 41 -12.94 14.63 -10.17
N GLU A 42 -13.82 15.48 -9.65
CA GLU A 42 -15.26 15.26 -9.75
C GLU A 42 -15.80 15.39 -11.18
N ASN A 43 -15.21 16.24 -11.99
CA ASN A 43 -15.69 16.52 -13.35
C ASN A 43 -14.87 15.77 -14.41
N GLU A 44 -13.60 16.11 -14.57
CA GLU A 44 -12.79 15.63 -15.69
C GLU A 44 -12.34 14.18 -15.47
N LEU A 45 -11.71 13.89 -14.33
CA LEU A 45 -11.15 12.58 -14.05
C LEU A 45 -12.24 11.52 -13.91
N SER A 46 -13.34 11.83 -13.22
CA SER A 46 -14.46 10.90 -13.06
C SER A 46 -15.12 10.57 -14.40
N ALA A 47 -15.31 11.59 -15.27
CA ALA A 47 -15.86 11.37 -16.61
C ALA A 47 -14.91 10.56 -17.49
N PHE A 48 -13.60 10.79 -17.37
CA PHE A 48 -12.58 10.00 -18.07
C PHE A 48 -12.63 8.54 -17.64
N TYR A 49 -12.61 8.26 -16.34
CA TYR A 49 -12.66 6.89 -15.82
C TYR A 49 -13.94 6.15 -16.21
N GLN A 50 -15.09 6.84 -16.24
CA GLN A 50 -16.32 6.22 -16.71
C GLN A 50 -16.20 5.76 -18.17
N ARG A 51 -15.71 6.64 -19.07
CA ARG A 51 -15.54 6.29 -20.49
C ARG A 51 -14.55 5.15 -20.71
N VAL A 52 -13.41 5.18 -20.00
CA VAL A 52 -12.39 4.13 -20.13
C VAL A 52 -12.93 2.79 -19.61
N ARG A 53 -13.59 2.81 -18.44
CA ARG A 53 -14.25 1.62 -17.89
C ARG A 53 -15.24 1.03 -18.90
N ASP A 54 -16.11 1.83 -19.47
CA ASP A 54 -17.15 1.36 -20.39
C ASP A 54 -16.53 0.77 -21.66
N ALA A 55 -15.48 1.39 -22.20
CA ALA A 55 -14.73 0.86 -23.33
C ALA A 55 -14.08 -0.51 -23.01
N ILE A 56 -13.45 -0.66 -21.85
CA ILE A 56 -12.84 -1.92 -21.42
C ILE A 56 -13.92 -2.99 -21.21
N ARG A 57 -15.01 -2.67 -20.52
CA ARG A 57 -16.08 -3.64 -20.25
C ARG A 57 -16.84 -4.06 -21.52
N SER A 58 -16.93 -3.19 -22.53
CA SER A 58 -17.55 -3.54 -23.84
C SER A 58 -16.79 -4.66 -24.58
N THR A 59 -15.53 -4.91 -24.25
CA THR A 59 -14.76 -6.05 -24.79
C THR A 59 -15.05 -7.38 -24.08
N GLY A 60 -15.89 -7.38 -23.05
CA GLY A 60 -16.14 -8.54 -22.19
C GLY A 60 -15.08 -8.73 -21.08
N SER A 61 -14.11 -7.84 -20.97
CA SER A 61 -13.07 -7.92 -19.93
C SER A 61 -13.64 -7.74 -18.53
N ARG A 62 -13.21 -8.61 -17.61
CA ARG A 62 -13.52 -8.57 -16.17
C ARG A 62 -12.29 -8.27 -15.31
N GLN A 63 -11.20 -7.84 -15.89
CA GLN A 63 -9.97 -7.53 -15.16
C GLN A 63 -10.18 -6.37 -14.19
N LEU A 64 -9.39 -6.35 -13.12
CA LEU A 64 -9.37 -5.25 -12.16
C LEU A 64 -8.91 -3.96 -12.85
N LEU A 65 -9.57 -2.85 -12.52
CA LEU A 65 -9.20 -1.51 -12.94
C LEU A 65 -8.56 -0.80 -11.75
N PHE A 66 -7.30 -0.45 -11.88
CA PHE A 66 -6.56 0.30 -10.88
C PHE A 66 -6.72 1.79 -11.16
N LEU A 67 -7.40 2.49 -10.25
CA LEU A 67 -7.79 3.89 -10.39
C LEU A 67 -6.88 4.76 -9.53
N GLU A 68 -6.04 5.55 -10.17
CA GLU A 68 -5.16 6.50 -9.51
C GLU A 68 -5.89 7.83 -9.26
N HIS A 69 -5.48 8.56 -8.25
CA HIS A 69 -5.96 9.91 -7.96
C HIS A 69 -5.11 10.99 -8.68
N ASN A 70 -5.49 12.26 -8.54
CA ASN A 70 -4.71 13.37 -9.08
C ASN A 70 -3.31 13.42 -8.44
N TYR A 71 -2.30 13.81 -9.21
CA TYR A 71 -0.90 13.91 -8.78
C TYR A 71 -0.71 14.63 -7.44
N PHE A 72 -1.45 15.70 -7.17
CA PHE A 72 -1.33 16.44 -5.90
C PHE A 72 -1.88 15.66 -4.71
N CYS A 73 -2.72 14.66 -4.93
CA CYS A 73 -3.20 13.76 -3.87
C CYS A 73 -2.09 12.81 -3.37
N ASN A 74 -1.01 12.61 -4.14
CA ASN A 74 0.17 11.85 -3.70
C ASN A 74 0.80 12.41 -2.41
N MET A 75 0.61 13.70 -2.16
CA MET A 75 1.12 14.43 -1.00
C MET A 75 0.06 14.60 0.11
N GLY A 76 -1.08 13.91 0.02
CA GLY A 76 -2.11 13.90 1.05
C GLY A 76 -3.29 14.85 0.84
N ILE A 77 -3.40 15.53 -0.30
CA ILE A 77 -4.64 16.25 -0.63
C ILE A 77 -5.77 15.22 -0.80
N PRO A 78 -6.96 15.43 -0.21
CA PRO A 78 -8.08 14.50 -0.35
C PRO A 78 -8.46 14.26 -1.81
N SER A 79 -8.80 13.00 -2.14
CA SER A 79 -9.24 12.62 -3.49
C SER A 79 -10.75 12.52 -3.59
N TYR A 80 -11.30 13.08 -4.66
CA TYR A 80 -12.74 13.27 -4.87
C TYR A 80 -13.29 12.58 -6.13
N PHE A 81 -12.48 11.82 -6.88
CA PHE A 81 -13.02 11.14 -8.05
C PHE A 81 -14.07 10.10 -7.64
N ARG A 82 -15.06 9.93 -8.50
CA ARG A 82 -16.13 8.95 -8.31
C ARG A 82 -15.76 7.62 -8.96
N VAL A 83 -16.07 6.53 -8.26
CA VAL A 83 -15.91 5.18 -8.80
C VAL A 83 -16.79 5.02 -10.03
N PRO A 84 -16.26 4.53 -11.17
CA PRO A 84 -17.06 4.27 -12.35
C PRO A 84 -18.20 3.29 -12.05
N LYS A 85 -19.32 3.48 -12.73
CA LYS A 85 -20.53 2.71 -12.51
C LYS A 85 -20.79 1.74 -13.67
N ASP A 86 -21.44 0.64 -13.34
CA ASP A 86 -21.91 -0.34 -14.31
C ASP A 86 -23.23 0.11 -14.99
N SER A 87 -23.79 -0.77 -15.85
CA SER A 87 -25.05 -0.53 -16.55
C SER A 87 -26.27 -0.45 -15.63
N LEU A 88 -26.16 -0.92 -14.39
CA LEU A 88 -27.19 -0.86 -13.34
C LEU A 88 -27.01 0.37 -12.44
N ASN A 89 -26.12 1.30 -12.81
CA ASN A 89 -25.75 2.50 -12.04
C ASN A 89 -25.15 2.18 -10.66
N GLN A 90 -24.56 0.98 -10.49
CA GLN A 90 -23.84 0.57 -9.28
C GLN A 90 -22.34 0.72 -9.47
N PRO A 91 -21.56 1.04 -8.41
CA PRO A 91 -20.10 1.07 -8.50
C PRO A 91 -19.55 -0.24 -9.06
N ASP A 92 -18.64 -0.15 -10.03
CA ASP A 92 -17.99 -1.32 -10.62
C ASP A 92 -17.12 -2.03 -9.56
N GLN A 93 -17.53 -3.25 -9.18
CA GLN A 93 -16.88 -4.06 -8.14
C GLN A 93 -15.48 -4.55 -8.53
N GLN A 94 -15.08 -4.39 -9.78
CA GLN A 94 -13.76 -4.76 -10.28
C GLN A 94 -12.82 -3.54 -10.34
N CYS A 95 -12.97 -2.60 -9.39
CA CYS A 95 -12.10 -1.44 -9.24
C CYS A 95 -11.27 -1.53 -7.95
N VAL A 96 -10.05 -1.01 -8.03
CA VAL A 96 -9.10 -0.87 -6.92
C VAL A 96 -8.66 0.59 -6.88
N TYR A 97 -8.61 1.20 -5.72
CA TYR A 97 -8.00 2.51 -5.53
C TYR A 97 -6.48 2.34 -5.48
N ALA A 98 -5.80 2.92 -6.47
CA ALA A 98 -4.35 2.73 -6.68
C ALA A 98 -3.58 4.05 -6.55
N PRO A 99 -3.58 4.69 -5.36
CA PRO A 99 -2.90 5.95 -5.11
C PRO A 99 -1.38 5.77 -5.08
N HIS A 100 -0.66 6.85 -5.35
CA HIS A 100 0.73 6.99 -4.95
C HIS A 100 0.82 7.73 -3.61
N GLY A 101 1.87 7.49 -2.82
CA GLY A 101 2.08 8.13 -1.52
C GLY A 101 3.52 8.54 -1.30
N TYR A 102 3.77 9.87 -1.24
CA TYR A 102 5.12 10.42 -1.11
C TYR A 102 5.18 11.61 -0.14
N ASP A 103 6.23 11.67 0.67
CA ASP A 103 6.51 12.90 1.44
C ASP A 103 6.86 14.06 0.50
N LEU A 104 6.59 15.27 0.93
CA LEU A 104 6.85 16.51 0.19
C LEU A 104 8.31 16.70 -0.23
N VAL A 105 9.23 16.00 0.42
CA VAL A 105 10.67 16.07 0.14
C VAL A 105 11.13 15.06 -0.93
N THR A 106 10.25 14.18 -1.38
CA THR A 106 10.56 13.20 -2.42
C THR A 106 10.99 13.91 -3.71
N ASP A 107 12.01 13.37 -4.38
CA ASP A 107 12.66 13.94 -5.58
C ASP A 107 13.27 15.33 -5.37
N THR A 108 13.56 15.70 -4.12
CA THR A 108 14.26 16.93 -3.79
C THR A 108 15.62 16.64 -3.13
N LYS A 109 16.46 17.67 -3.03
CA LYS A 109 17.72 17.60 -2.28
C LYS A 109 17.51 17.38 -0.77
N ALA A 110 16.28 17.55 -0.28
CA ALA A 110 15.90 17.40 1.12
C ALA A 110 15.28 16.01 1.42
N LEU A 111 15.48 15.00 0.57
CA LEU A 111 14.92 13.66 0.76
C LEU A 111 15.30 13.04 2.13
N ASP A 112 16.47 13.37 2.67
CA ASP A 112 16.90 12.96 4.01
C ASP A 112 16.10 13.62 5.15
N LYS A 113 15.24 14.58 4.84
CA LYS A 113 14.29 15.24 5.76
C LYS A 113 12.89 14.61 5.74
N THR A 114 12.74 13.41 5.18
CA THR A 114 11.49 12.63 5.28
C THR A 114 11.04 12.57 6.74
N ASN A 115 9.76 12.89 6.97
CA ASN A 115 9.23 13.04 8.32
C ASN A 115 8.02 12.13 8.57
N PHE A 116 8.01 11.43 9.72
CA PHE A 116 6.98 10.47 10.06
C PHE A 116 5.60 11.11 10.21
N ASN A 117 5.50 12.29 10.82
CA ASN A 117 4.22 12.96 10.99
C ASN A 117 3.58 13.35 9.66
N ARG A 118 4.38 13.83 8.69
CA ARG A 118 3.87 14.14 7.35
C ARG A 118 3.47 12.87 6.61
N THR A 119 4.30 11.83 6.62
CA THR A 119 3.95 10.56 5.97
C THR A 119 2.70 9.92 6.58
N GLU A 120 2.53 9.98 7.90
CA GLU A 120 1.30 9.52 8.55
C GLU A 120 0.06 10.28 8.05
N VAL A 121 0.11 11.60 7.99
CA VAL A 121 -1.02 12.40 7.45
C VAL A 121 -1.35 12.01 6.02
N ILE A 122 -0.33 11.82 5.18
CA ILE A 122 -0.49 11.44 3.78
C ILE A 122 -1.14 10.06 3.65
N PHE A 123 -0.58 9.05 4.31
CA PHE A 123 -1.08 7.68 4.20
C PHE A 123 -2.44 7.49 4.88
N GLU A 124 -2.68 8.14 6.02
CA GLU A 124 -4.01 8.17 6.67
C GLU A 124 -5.08 8.74 5.72
N GLN A 125 -4.76 9.85 5.00
CA GLN A 125 -5.68 10.40 4.01
C GLN A 125 -5.91 9.46 2.83
N ILE A 126 -4.87 8.78 2.35
CA ILE A 126 -4.97 7.77 1.29
C ILE A 126 -5.92 6.63 1.72
N PHE A 127 -5.74 6.08 2.91
CA PHE A 127 -6.59 5.00 3.40
C PHE A 127 -8.03 5.47 3.66
N GLN A 128 -8.20 6.69 4.13
CA GLN A 128 -9.52 7.31 4.30
C GLN A 128 -10.22 7.46 2.94
N ASN A 129 -9.53 7.93 1.90
CA ASN A 129 -10.08 8.02 0.54
C ASN A 129 -10.55 6.65 0.02
N GLY A 130 -9.77 5.59 0.22
CA GLY A 130 -10.14 4.22 -0.16
C GLY A 130 -11.42 3.76 0.55
N LYS A 131 -11.50 4.00 1.85
CA LYS A 131 -12.68 3.68 2.67
C LYS A 131 -13.93 4.43 2.21
N GLU A 132 -13.82 5.72 1.92
CA GLU A 132 -14.93 6.57 1.44
C GLU A 132 -15.42 6.13 0.05
N LYS A 133 -14.51 5.66 -0.80
CA LYS A 133 -14.84 5.11 -2.12
C LYS A 133 -15.39 3.68 -2.07
N GLY A 134 -15.27 3.00 -0.92
CA GLY A 134 -15.62 1.59 -0.79
C GLY A 134 -14.74 0.66 -1.63
N LEU A 135 -13.50 1.03 -1.89
CA LEU A 135 -12.55 0.29 -2.71
C LEU A 135 -11.41 -0.30 -1.88
N PRO A 136 -10.91 -1.49 -2.22
CA PRO A 136 -9.63 -1.94 -1.70
C PRO A 136 -8.52 -0.99 -2.15
N VAL A 137 -7.49 -0.84 -1.31
CA VAL A 137 -6.36 0.05 -1.57
C VAL A 137 -5.14 -0.75 -2.00
N TRP A 138 -4.54 -0.32 -3.10
CA TRP A 138 -3.23 -0.77 -3.54
C TRP A 138 -2.34 0.46 -3.74
N ILE A 139 -1.36 0.67 -2.89
CA ILE A 139 -0.42 1.78 -3.06
C ILE A 139 0.39 1.52 -4.33
N GLY A 140 0.06 2.25 -5.40
CA GLY A 140 0.65 2.07 -6.72
C GLY A 140 2.13 2.42 -6.75
N GLU A 141 2.52 3.45 -5.99
CA GLU A 141 3.93 3.80 -5.77
C GLU A 141 4.15 4.41 -4.38
N TRP A 142 5.29 4.06 -3.80
CA TRP A 142 5.83 4.68 -2.59
C TRP A 142 7.34 4.46 -2.53
N GLY A 143 8.04 5.22 -1.72
CA GLY A 143 9.47 5.06 -1.50
C GLY A 143 10.28 6.12 -2.21
N ALA A 144 10.70 5.92 -3.47
CA ALA A 144 11.65 6.78 -4.18
C ALA A 144 12.94 7.01 -3.37
N PHE A 145 13.36 5.96 -2.62
CA PHE A 145 14.62 5.97 -1.87
C PHE A 145 15.73 5.56 -2.81
N TYR A 146 16.70 6.45 -2.97
CA TYR A 146 17.85 6.20 -3.82
C TYR A 146 19.03 5.67 -2.98
N MET A 147 20.24 5.63 -3.54
CA MET A 147 21.40 5.09 -2.83
C MET A 147 21.70 5.83 -1.53
N GLY A 148 21.83 5.10 -0.43
CA GLY A 148 22.26 5.62 0.87
C GLY A 148 21.54 5.00 2.06
N ASN A 149 22.27 4.81 3.16
CA ASN A 149 21.83 4.11 4.38
C ASN A 149 21.03 5.03 5.33
N LYS A 150 20.04 5.79 4.80
CA LYS A 150 19.30 6.77 5.62
C LYS A 150 17.80 6.48 5.68
N TYR A 151 17.32 5.52 4.89
CA TYR A 151 15.88 5.36 4.64
C TYR A 151 15.25 4.17 5.36
N GLN A 152 16.03 3.38 6.10
CA GLN A 152 15.56 2.22 6.83
C GLN A 152 14.36 2.53 7.73
N LYS A 153 14.45 3.61 8.53
CA LYS A 153 13.37 4.00 9.45
C LYS A 153 12.12 4.45 8.70
N ALA A 154 12.29 5.21 7.61
CA ALA A 154 11.18 5.66 6.78
C ALA A 154 10.48 4.49 6.09
N ALA A 155 11.24 3.56 5.51
CA ALA A 155 10.69 2.34 4.90
C ALA A 155 9.92 1.50 5.91
N HIS A 156 10.49 1.26 7.09
CA HIS A 156 9.83 0.50 8.15
C HIS A 156 8.52 1.16 8.59
N HIS A 157 8.54 2.48 8.76
CA HIS A 157 7.35 3.23 9.18
C HIS A 157 6.23 3.15 8.13
N ILE A 158 6.54 3.40 6.85
CA ILE A 158 5.56 3.36 5.76
C ILE A 158 5.00 1.95 5.58
N ILE A 159 5.85 0.93 5.56
CA ILE A 159 5.40 -0.47 5.47
C ILE A 159 4.49 -0.83 6.63
N GLY A 160 4.81 -0.41 7.86
CA GLY A 160 3.95 -0.64 9.02
C GLY A 160 2.54 -0.06 8.84
N MET A 161 2.42 1.15 8.28
CA MET A 161 1.13 1.76 7.97
C MET A 161 0.37 0.99 6.88
N ILE A 162 1.05 0.56 5.82
CA ILE A 162 0.46 -0.21 4.71
C ILE A 162 -0.06 -1.57 5.22
N GLU A 163 0.73 -2.26 6.04
CA GLU A 163 0.35 -3.53 6.65
C GLU A 163 -0.84 -3.39 7.60
N GLN A 164 -0.83 -2.38 8.46
CA GLN A 164 -1.95 -2.09 9.35
C GLN A 164 -3.25 -1.80 8.59
N ALA A 165 -3.16 -1.12 7.44
CA ALA A 165 -4.29 -0.87 6.56
C ALA A 165 -4.67 -2.09 5.71
N LYS A 166 -3.90 -3.17 5.75
CA LYS A 166 -4.07 -4.38 4.90
C LYS A 166 -4.10 -4.05 3.41
N ALA A 167 -3.35 -3.02 3.00
CA ALA A 167 -3.27 -2.57 1.63
C ALA A 167 -2.19 -3.34 0.85
N GLY A 168 -2.42 -3.52 -0.45
CA GLY A 168 -1.36 -3.92 -1.37
C GLY A 168 -0.39 -2.77 -1.65
N GLN A 169 0.78 -3.08 -2.21
CA GLN A 169 1.76 -2.02 -2.47
C GLN A 169 2.75 -2.39 -3.55
N THR A 170 3.29 -1.37 -4.22
CA THR A 170 4.40 -1.46 -5.15
C THR A 170 5.44 -0.40 -4.79
N PHE A 171 6.69 -0.83 -4.62
CA PHE A 171 7.79 0.08 -4.28
C PHE A 171 8.32 0.77 -5.55
N TRP A 172 8.54 2.07 -5.52
CA TRP A 172 9.21 2.84 -6.55
C TRP A 172 10.64 3.19 -6.14
N CYS A 173 11.67 2.69 -6.83
CA CYS A 173 11.59 1.70 -7.88
C CYS A 173 12.72 0.67 -7.72
N TRP A 174 12.64 -0.42 -8.46
CA TRP A 174 13.72 -1.39 -8.50
C TRP A 174 14.90 -0.86 -9.34
N TRP A 175 16.13 -1.11 -8.88
CA TRP A 175 17.38 -0.91 -9.66
C TRP A 175 18.39 -2.00 -9.30
N PRO A 176 19.42 -2.23 -10.15
CA PRO A 176 20.50 -3.18 -9.83
C PRO A 176 21.16 -2.86 -8.49
N GLN A 177 21.37 -3.89 -7.66
CA GLN A 177 21.98 -3.80 -6.32
C GLN A 177 21.09 -3.15 -5.23
N ILE A 178 19.79 -2.99 -5.45
CA ILE A 178 18.86 -2.51 -4.42
C ILE A 178 18.90 -3.39 -3.15
N GLU A 179 19.22 -4.67 -3.31
CA GLU A 179 19.35 -5.66 -2.22
C GLU A 179 20.46 -5.31 -1.23
N THR A 180 21.39 -4.43 -1.60
CA THR A 180 22.47 -3.96 -0.72
C THR A 180 22.05 -2.79 0.17
N GLN A 181 20.87 -2.23 -0.03
CA GLN A 181 20.39 -1.06 0.70
C GLN A 181 19.84 -1.44 2.07
N ASP A 182 19.98 -0.54 3.05
CA ASP A 182 19.56 -0.75 4.44
C ASP A 182 18.06 -0.94 4.61
N PHE A 183 17.26 -0.41 3.68
CA PHE A 183 15.80 -0.56 3.66
C PHE A 183 15.31 -1.82 2.95
N PHE A 184 16.16 -2.51 2.19
CA PHE A 184 15.74 -3.69 1.42
C PHE A 184 15.11 -4.81 2.25
N PRO A 185 15.57 -5.11 3.49
CA PRO A 185 14.92 -6.12 4.32
C PRO A 185 13.43 -5.86 4.61
N PHE A 186 12.98 -4.61 4.53
CA PHE A 186 11.55 -4.27 4.66
C PHE A 186 10.77 -4.52 3.36
N LEU A 187 11.43 -4.56 2.22
CA LEU A 187 10.83 -4.95 0.93
C LEU A 187 10.80 -6.48 0.81
N SER A 188 11.92 -7.13 1.16
CA SER A 188 12.09 -8.59 1.12
C SER A 188 11.65 -9.21 2.45
N ARG A 189 10.34 -9.31 2.67
CA ARG A 189 9.74 -9.84 3.89
C ARG A 189 8.64 -10.86 3.60
N THR A 190 8.27 -11.64 4.59
CA THR A 190 7.11 -12.54 4.49
C THR A 190 5.81 -11.70 4.57
N TYR A 191 4.83 -11.98 3.70
CA TYR A 191 3.53 -11.33 3.73
C TYR A 191 2.43 -12.21 3.12
N PRO A 192 1.15 -12.02 3.51
CA PRO A 192 0.03 -12.72 2.88
C PRO A 192 -0.18 -12.19 1.45
N MET A 193 -0.06 -13.06 0.44
CA MET A 193 -0.33 -12.75 -0.97
C MET A 193 -1.79 -12.94 -1.34
N ALA A 194 -2.38 -14.03 -0.84
CA ALA A 194 -3.78 -14.36 -1.07
C ALA A 194 -4.32 -15.05 0.17
N ILE A 195 -5.53 -14.69 0.56
CA ILE A 195 -6.20 -15.26 1.74
C ILE A 195 -7.54 -15.86 1.31
N GLY A 196 -7.74 -17.14 1.62
CA GLY A 196 -9.01 -17.85 1.42
C GLY A 196 -10.05 -17.39 2.43
N GLY A 197 -10.47 -16.12 2.33
CA GLY A 197 -11.39 -15.49 3.25
C GLY A 197 -11.11 -14.01 3.47
N ILE A 198 -11.31 -13.55 4.70
CA ILE A 198 -11.15 -12.14 5.09
C ILE A 198 -9.93 -12.00 6.00
N LEU A 199 -8.93 -11.26 5.57
CA LEU A 199 -7.75 -10.93 6.37
C LEU A 199 -8.14 -9.98 7.52
N ASP A 200 -7.94 -10.43 8.76
CA ASP A 200 -8.18 -9.60 9.95
C ASP A 200 -6.96 -8.74 10.29
N SER A 201 -5.80 -9.38 10.40
CA SER A 201 -4.57 -8.68 10.72
C SER A 201 -3.34 -9.50 10.33
N TYR A 202 -2.22 -8.83 10.11
CA TYR A 202 -0.92 -9.46 10.13
C TYR A 202 0.14 -8.47 10.63
N SER A 203 1.21 -9.00 11.16
CA SER A 203 2.37 -8.20 11.59
C SER A 203 3.65 -8.95 11.27
N ASN A 204 4.67 -8.18 10.90
CA ASN A 204 5.98 -8.67 10.53
C ASN A 204 7.06 -8.06 11.42
N THR A 205 7.93 -8.90 11.96
CA THR A 205 9.08 -8.48 12.76
C THR A 205 10.34 -9.21 12.31
N ALA A 206 11.49 -8.81 12.82
CA ALA A 206 12.73 -9.54 12.56
C ALA A 206 12.70 -10.99 13.09
N GLN A 207 11.82 -11.28 14.05
CA GLN A 207 11.65 -12.60 14.68
C GLN A 207 10.63 -13.48 13.98
N GLY A 208 9.82 -12.95 13.05
CA GLY A 208 8.82 -13.72 12.34
C GLY A 208 7.59 -12.95 11.92
N ILE A 209 6.59 -13.68 11.48
CA ILE A 209 5.27 -13.16 11.08
C ILE A 209 4.18 -13.77 11.96
N SER A 210 3.15 -12.99 12.22
CA SER A 210 1.84 -13.47 12.70
C SER A 210 0.73 -12.95 11.79
N CYS A 211 -0.28 -13.78 11.54
CA CYS A 211 -1.40 -13.46 10.68
C CYS A 211 -2.68 -14.06 11.24
N GLN A 212 -3.79 -13.32 11.13
CA GLN A 212 -5.14 -13.80 11.47
C GLN A 212 -6.10 -13.51 10.33
N TRP A 213 -6.97 -14.46 10.03
CA TRP A 213 -8.00 -14.30 9.01
C TRP A 213 -9.24 -15.14 9.35
N ARG A 214 -10.36 -14.75 8.81
CA ARG A 214 -11.61 -15.53 8.87
C ARG A 214 -11.77 -16.29 7.56
N GLU A 215 -11.72 -17.61 7.63
CA GLU A 215 -11.91 -18.48 6.48
C GLU A 215 -13.35 -18.37 5.93
N ASN A 216 -13.48 -18.33 4.61
CA ASN A 216 -14.75 -18.36 3.93
C ASN A 216 -14.96 -19.74 3.30
N PRO A 217 -15.79 -20.63 3.88
CA PRO A 217 -15.96 -22.00 3.41
C PRO A 217 -16.59 -22.09 2.01
N SER A 218 -17.25 -21.02 1.53
CA SER A 218 -17.83 -21.02 0.19
C SER A 218 -16.80 -20.82 -0.91
N GLU A 219 -15.56 -20.41 -0.59
CA GLU A 219 -14.52 -20.14 -1.58
C GLU A 219 -13.60 -21.34 -1.82
N ASP A 220 -13.45 -22.23 -0.88
CA ASP A 220 -12.60 -23.44 -0.93
C ASP A 220 -11.21 -23.14 -1.56
N LYS A 221 -10.58 -22.06 -1.09
CA LYS A 221 -9.31 -21.58 -1.60
C LYS A 221 -8.23 -21.63 -0.54
N ALA A 222 -7.06 -22.12 -0.91
CA ALA A 222 -5.88 -22.04 -0.07
C ALA A 222 -5.47 -20.58 0.20
N SER A 223 -4.88 -20.36 1.36
CA SER A 223 -4.21 -19.10 1.68
C SER A 223 -2.72 -19.21 1.37
N VAL A 224 -2.12 -18.14 0.83
CA VAL A 224 -0.76 -18.15 0.30
C VAL A 224 0.03 -16.99 0.88
N TRP A 225 1.21 -17.29 1.42
CA TRP A 225 2.20 -16.30 1.88
C TRP A 225 3.44 -16.36 1.00
N PHE A 226 3.96 -15.20 0.64
CA PHE A 226 5.30 -15.09 0.09
C PHE A 226 6.33 -15.27 1.21
N ILE A 227 7.37 -16.05 0.94
CA ILE A 227 8.47 -16.35 1.86
C ILE A 227 9.79 -15.98 1.15
N PRO A 228 10.54 -14.98 1.60
CA PRO A 228 11.80 -14.58 0.97
C PRO A 228 12.95 -15.56 1.19
N ASP A 229 12.93 -16.32 2.29
CA ASP A 229 13.91 -17.35 2.62
C ASP A 229 13.18 -18.60 3.12
N LEU A 230 12.93 -19.53 2.19
CA LEU A 230 12.25 -20.81 2.48
C LEU A 230 13.02 -21.67 3.49
N LYS A 231 14.35 -21.71 3.38
CA LYS A 231 15.17 -22.52 4.28
C LYS A 231 15.03 -22.05 5.72
N ARG A 232 15.09 -20.74 5.93
CA ARG A 232 14.91 -20.15 7.26
C ARG A 232 13.50 -20.41 7.79
N ALA A 233 12.47 -20.25 6.96
CA ALA A 233 11.09 -20.51 7.36
C ALA A 233 10.83 -21.98 7.71
N GLN A 234 11.41 -22.93 6.96
CA GLN A 234 11.29 -24.36 7.23
C GLN A 234 12.03 -24.81 8.49
N GLN A 235 13.09 -24.10 8.86
CA GLN A 235 13.84 -24.33 10.11
C GLN A 235 13.19 -23.66 11.32
N GLY A 236 12.32 -22.70 11.09
CA GLY A 236 11.58 -21.97 12.12
C GLY A 236 10.41 -22.76 12.71
N GLN A 237 9.74 -22.15 13.66
CA GLN A 237 8.56 -22.73 14.29
C GLN A 237 7.31 -22.23 13.57
N LEU A 238 6.71 -23.06 12.73
CA LEU A 238 5.42 -22.80 12.09
C LEU A 238 4.28 -23.31 12.96
N LYS A 239 3.31 -22.44 13.24
CA LYS A 239 2.07 -22.78 13.93
C LYS A 239 0.88 -22.33 13.10
N ILE A 240 -0.09 -23.21 12.89
CA ILE A 240 -1.33 -22.95 12.16
C ILE A 240 -2.49 -23.42 13.04
N GLU A 241 -3.45 -22.54 13.31
CA GLU A 241 -4.61 -22.85 14.15
C GLU A 241 -5.91 -22.37 13.48
N PRO A 242 -6.95 -23.20 13.38
CA PRO A 242 -6.91 -24.67 13.51
C PRO A 242 -5.92 -25.30 12.53
N ALA A 243 -5.36 -26.44 12.91
CA ALA A 243 -4.40 -27.16 12.06
C ALA A 243 -5.04 -27.57 10.73
N SER A 244 -4.28 -27.45 9.66
CA SER A 244 -4.60 -27.92 8.32
C SER A 244 -3.34 -28.30 7.56
N ASP A 245 -3.51 -28.96 6.43
CA ASP A 245 -2.40 -29.28 5.55
C ASP A 245 -1.75 -28.00 5.00
N TYR A 246 -0.45 -28.08 4.80
CA TYR A 246 0.33 -26.99 4.22
C TYR A 246 1.51 -27.51 3.43
N GLN A 247 2.02 -26.69 2.54
CA GLN A 247 3.25 -26.97 1.79
C GLN A 247 4.09 -25.73 1.56
N PHE A 248 5.41 -25.91 1.54
CA PHE A 248 6.35 -24.93 1.03
C PHE A 248 6.65 -25.22 -0.43
N GLN A 249 6.56 -24.20 -1.28
CA GLN A 249 6.82 -24.32 -2.71
C GLN A 249 7.84 -23.27 -3.14
N SER A 250 8.96 -23.69 -3.74
CA SER A 250 9.93 -22.75 -4.33
C SER A 250 9.36 -22.07 -5.58
N ILE A 251 9.76 -20.83 -5.85
CA ILE A 251 9.43 -20.12 -7.09
C ILE A 251 10.16 -20.77 -8.27
N SER A 252 11.42 -21.11 -8.10
CA SER A 252 12.23 -21.88 -9.07
C SER A 252 13.28 -22.71 -8.32
N PRO A 253 13.91 -23.71 -8.99
CA PRO A 253 14.93 -24.54 -8.34
C PRO A 253 16.11 -23.77 -7.75
N GLU A 254 16.45 -22.62 -8.34
CA GLU A 254 17.59 -21.80 -7.91
C GLU A 254 17.18 -20.70 -6.91
N SER A 255 15.88 -20.52 -6.67
CA SER A 255 15.37 -19.46 -5.78
C SER A 255 15.42 -19.87 -4.33
N SER A 256 15.95 -18.99 -3.47
CA SER A 256 15.77 -19.08 -2.02
C SER A 256 14.35 -18.73 -1.57
N SER A 257 13.59 -18.03 -2.43
CA SER A 257 12.23 -17.55 -2.14
C SER A 257 11.18 -18.54 -2.61
N GLY A 258 10.00 -18.43 -2.03
CA GLY A 258 8.87 -19.27 -2.42
C GLY A 258 7.57 -18.88 -1.72
N TYR A 259 6.71 -19.86 -1.58
CA TYR A 259 5.38 -19.72 -1.02
C TYR A 259 5.18 -20.72 0.12
N LEU A 260 4.45 -20.29 1.15
CA LEU A 260 3.75 -21.16 2.07
C LEU A 260 2.28 -21.18 1.66
N ILE A 261 1.79 -22.33 1.30
CA ILE A 261 0.40 -22.59 0.88
C ILE A 261 -0.27 -23.35 2.02
N VAL A 262 -1.37 -22.84 2.53
CA VAL A 262 -2.15 -23.43 3.65
C VAL A 262 -3.53 -23.75 3.15
N GLU A 263 -3.90 -25.03 3.22
CA GLU A 263 -5.18 -25.53 2.75
C GLU A 263 -6.35 -25.05 3.63
N PRO A 264 -7.53 -24.86 3.06
CA PRO A 264 -8.71 -24.50 3.84
C PRO A 264 -9.14 -25.64 4.77
N THR A 265 -9.80 -25.29 5.88
CA THR A 265 -10.44 -26.29 6.75
C THR A 265 -11.86 -26.61 6.31
N GLY A 266 -12.44 -25.84 5.39
CA GLY A 266 -13.84 -25.93 4.98
C GLY A 266 -14.83 -25.44 6.03
N LYS A 267 -14.36 -24.71 7.04
CA LYS A 267 -15.17 -24.19 8.16
C LYS A 267 -15.12 -22.66 8.22
N ASN A 268 -16.23 -22.03 8.54
CA ASN A 268 -16.24 -20.60 8.86
C ASN A 268 -15.62 -20.37 10.24
N SER A 269 -14.30 -20.30 10.29
CA SER A 269 -13.53 -20.18 11.54
C SER A 269 -12.49 -19.07 11.48
N LEU A 270 -12.18 -18.51 12.63
CA LEU A 270 -11.00 -17.67 12.77
C LEU A 270 -9.77 -18.58 12.68
N ARG A 271 -8.86 -18.20 11.81
CA ARG A 271 -7.57 -18.87 11.57
C ARG A 271 -6.43 -18.01 12.05
N SER A 272 -5.37 -18.64 12.48
CA SER A 272 -4.11 -17.95 12.74
C SER A 272 -2.91 -18.72 12.17
N LEU A 273 -1.90 -17.99 11.77
CA LEU A 273 -0.61 -18.49 11.35
C LEU A 273 0.48 -17.69 12.04
N SER A 274 1.51 -18.35 12.53
CA SER A 274 2.76 -17.70 12.92
C SER A 274 3.96 -18.50 12.45
N ILE A 275 5.03 -17.80 12.05
CA ILE A 275 6.36 -18.35 11.82
C ILE A 275 7.31 -17.60 12.73
N GLN A 276 8.06 -18.31 13.58
CA GLN A 276 9.17 -17.75 14.36
C GLN A 276 10.48 -18.26 13.77
N TYR A 277 11.36 -17.32 13.40
CA TYR A 277 12.64 -17.59 12.75
C TYR A 277 13.77 -17.80 13.75
#